data_d84d7e4c32fef706db4e0ecb1b77b7bd
#
_entry.id   d84d7e4c32fef706db4e0ecb1b77b7bd
#
_cell.length_a   1.000
_cell.length_b   1.000
_cell.length_c   1.000
_cell.angle_alpha   90.00
_cell.angle_beta   90.00
_cell.angle_gamma   90.00
#
_symmetry.space_group_name_H-M   'P 1'
#
loop_
_entity.id
_entity.type
_entity.pdbx_description
1 polymer ?
#
loop_
_entity_poly.entity_id
_entity_poly.type
_entity_poly.pdbx_seq_one_letter_code
_entity_poly.pdbx_strand_id
1 'polypeptide(L)'
;KHFLGLYAGEHVAATEFVFGATFVALGATMTDILLGLLIGNILAVLSWTLITTPIAVETRLSLYTYLQKIAGDSMTRLYNWANVIIFTVISAAMITVSATAVRFALNIPAQLNWYPTNPWFVLVVLAVGIIVVLVAMYGFNAVSRFSGICAPWLFVMFISGPLVLMPELANAVIGQTVVASWGDFMHIGSVSVWTGLD
;
A
#
# COMPACT_ATOMS: atom_id res chain seq x y z
N LYS A 1 2.79 20.85 9.11
CA LYS A 1 1.62 20.11 9.65
C LYS A 1 0.93 19.26 8.55
N HIS A 2 0.78 19.77 7.32
CA HIS A 2 0.12 19.02 6.21
C HIS A 2 0.94 17.81 5.76
N PHE A 3 2.26 17.89 5.76
CA PHE A 3 3.14 16.76 5.42
C PHE A 3 2.99 15.56 6.35
N LEU A 4 2.75 15.81 7.63
CA LEU A 4 2.56 14.71 8.61
C LEU A 4 1.26 13.94 8.32
N GLY A 5 0.19 14.64 7.94
CA GLY A 5 -1.07 14.03 7.55
C GLY A 5 -0.97 13.22 6.26
N LEU A 6 -0.22 13.72 5.27
CA LEU A 6 0.05 13.00 4.04
C LEU A 6 0.83 11.70 4.32
N TYR A 7 1.91 11.82 5.09
CA TYR A 7 2.77 10.69 5.44
C TYR A 7 2.01 9.62 6.25
N ALA A 8 1.23 10.07 7.24
CA ALA A 8 0.37 9.17 8.01
C ALA A 8 -0.70 8.51 7.13
N GLY A 9 -1.31 9.24 6.20
CA GLY A 9 -2.31 8.71 5.27
C GLY A 9 -1.74 7.71 4.27
N GLU A 10 -0.49 7.87 3.86
CA GLU A 10 0.23 6.95 2.98
C GLU A 10 0.50 5.61 3.69
N HIS A 11 0.92 5.66 4.96
CA HIS A 11 1.29 4.47 5.74
C HIS A 11 0.09 3.76 6.40
N VAL A 12 -1.09 4.31 6.36
CA VAL A 12 -2.35 3.72 6.86
C VAL A 12 -3.33 3.54 5.71
N ALA A 13 -2.80 3.34 4.50
CA ALA A 13 -3.63 3.16 3.32
C ALA A 13 -4.34 1.80 3.35
N ALA A 14 -5.53 1.75 2.76
CA ALA A 14 -6.36 0.54 2.72
C ALA A 14 -5.69 -0.66 2.02
N THR A 15 -4.62 -0.44 1.29
CA THR A 15 -3.81 -1.48 0.63
C THR A 15 -3.12 -2.41 1.63
N GLU A 16 -2.68 -1.91 2.79
CA GLU A 16 -2.06 -2.76 3.81
C GLU A 16 -3.03 -3.81 4.36
N PHE A 17 -4.31 -3.49 4.45
CA PHE A 17 -5.34 -4.49 4.82
C PHE A 17 -5.46 -5.62 3.80
N VAL A 18 -5.30 -5.31 2.51
CA VAL A 18 -5.35 -6.32 1.43
C VAL A 18 -4.13 -7.22 1.49
N PHE A 19 -2.95 -6.69 1.79
CA PHE A 19 -1.73 -7.50 1.91
C PHE A 19 -1.83 -8.52 3.04
N GLY A 20 -2.32 -8.13 4.22
CA GLY A 20 -2.53 -9.06 5.32
C GLY A 20 -3.43 -10.24 4.93
N ALA A 21 -4.57 -9.95 4.31
CA ALA A 21 -5.48 -10.98 3.81
C ALA A 21 -4.85 -11.86 2.72
N THR A 22 -4.01 -11.28 1.86
CA THR A 22 -3.29 -12.02 0.81
C THR A 22 -2.28 -12.99 1.40
N PHE A 23 -1.51 -12.58 2.41
CA PHE A 23 -0.56 -13.45 3.09
C PHE A 23 -1.26 -14.65 3.74
N VAL A 24 -2.38 -14.42 4.40
CA VAL A 24 -3.20 -15.51 4.98
C VAL A 24 -3.71 -16.43 3.88
N ALA A 25 -4.18 -15.91 2.76
CA ALA A 25 -4.65 -16.70 1.62
C ALA A 25 -3.52 -17.54 0.97
N LEU A 26 -2.28 -17.09 1.07
CA LEU A 26 -1.09 -17.83 0.64
C LEU A 26 -0.60 -18.86 1.68
N GLY A 27 -1.30 -19.02 2.80
CA GLY A 27 -0.98 -19.99 3.84
C GLY A 27 0.02 -19.49 4.89
N ALA A 28 0.30 -18.17 4.93
CA ALA A 28 1.17 -17.61 5.94
C ALA A 28 0.58 -17.71 7.33
N THR A 29 1.41 -18.13 8.28
CA THR A 29 1.03 -18.08 9.71
C THR A 29 1.18 -16.64 10.24
N MET A 30 0.53 -16.36 11.35
CA MET A 30 0.64 -15.05 11.99
C MET A 30 2.09 -14.72 12.35
N THR A 31 2.87 -15.73 12.75
CA THR A 31 4.30 -15.54 13.07
C THR A 31 5.11 -15.16 11.83
N ASP A 32 4.84 -15.83 10.70
CA ASP A 32 5.53 -15.51 9.44
C ASP A 32 5.25 -14.09 9.01
N ILE A 33 4.00 -13.65 9.12
CA ILE A 33 3.59 -12.28 8.79
C ILE A 33 4.29 -11.28 9.73
N LEU A 34 4.23 -11.48 11.04
CA LEU A 34 4.83 -10.55 11.99
C LEU A 34 6.35 -10.46 11.85
N LEU A 35 7.03 -11.58 11.71
CA LEU A 35 8.48 -11.59 11.52
C LEU A 35 8.88 -11.03 10.15
N GLY A 36 8.15 -11.37 9.10
CA GLY A 36 8.39 -10.85 7.76
C GLY A 36 8.23 -9.33 7.71
N LEU A 37 7.14 -8.80 8.27
CA LEU A 37 6.90 -7.36 8.37
C LEU A 37 7.97 -6.65 9.23
N LEU A 38 8.33 -7.24 10.37
CA LEU A 38 9.37 -6.67 11.23
C LEU A 38 10.71 -6.54 10.49
N ILE A 39 11.16 -7.62 9.87
CA ILE A 39 12.42 -7.63 9.12
C ILE A 39 12.34 -6.71 7.90
N GLY A 40 11.24 -6.77 7.15
CA GLY A 40 11.02 -5.91 5.99
C GLY A 40 11.10 -4.42 6.35
N ASN A 41 10.39 -4.01 7.41
CA ASN A 41 10.42 -2.62 7.86
C ASN A 41 11.80 -2.19 8.38
N ILE A 42 12.53 -3.06 9.10
CA ILE A 42 13.89 -2.76 9.53
C ILE A 42 14.80 -2.53 8.31
N LEU A 43 14.74 -3.41 7.32
CA LEU A 43 15.54 -3.27 6.09
C LEU A 43 15.16 -2.03 5.29
N ALA A 44 13.87 -1.72 5.20
CA ALA A 44 13.38 -0.50 4.58
C ALA A 44 13.94 0.75 5.26
N VAL A 45 13.80 0.85 6.59
CA VAL A 45 14.34 1.97 7.38
C VAL A 45 15.85 2.10 7.22
N LEU A 46 16.59 1.00 7.24
CA LEU A 46 18.04 1.01 7.01
C LEU A 46 18.38 1.50 5.60
N SER A 47 17.67 1.01 4.58
CA SER A 47 17.86 1.46 3.19
C SER A 47 17.60 2.94 3.03
N TRP A 48 16.50 3.44 3.59
CA TRP A 48 16.18 4.87 3.54
C TRP A 48 17.19 5.72 4.30
N THR A 49 17.60 5.30 5.49
CA THR A 49 18.48 6.06 6.35
C THR A 49 19.93 6.07 5.85
N LEU A 50 20.42 4.93 5.36
CA LEU A 50 21.82 4.78 4.97
C LEU A 50 22.10 5.13 3.50
N ILE A 51 21.11 5.02 2.63
CA ILE A 51 21.28 5.19 1.18
C ILE A 51 20.48 6.39 0.68
N THR A 52 19.15 6.32 0.77
CA THR A 52 18.26 7.28 0.10
C THR A 52 18.35 8.67 0.70
N THR A 53 18.29 8.78 2.02
CA THR A 53 18.29 10.07 2.71
C THR A 53 19.61 10.81 2.55
N PRO A 54 20.80 10.21 2.75
CA PRO A 54 22.07 10.90 2.50
C PRO A 54 22.19 11.42 1.07
N ILE A 55 21.85 10.59 0.08
CA ILE A 55 21.88 11.00 -1.34
C ILE A 55 20.95 12.21 -1.57
N ALA A 56 19.73 12.16 -1.07
CA ALA A 56 18.75 13.24 -1.26
C ALA A 56 19.19 14.54 -0.58
N VAL A 57 19.73 14.46 0.65
CA VAL A 57 20.18 15.63 1.42
C VAL A 57 21.42 16.25 0.83
N GLU A 58 22.41 15.45 0.43
CA GLU A 58 23.67 15.94 -0.12
C GLU A 58 23.48 16.51 -1.53
N THR A 59 22.75 15.82 -2.39
CA THR A 59 22.60 16.23 -3.78
C THR A 59 21.56 17.32 -3.97
N ARG A 60 20.54 17.37 -3.13
CA ARG A 60 19.35 18.24 -3.25
C ARG A 60 18.66 18.15 -4.62
N LEU A 61 18.82 17.03 -5.29
CA LEU A 61 18.22 16.74 -6.58
C LEU A 61 17.01 15.82 -6.42
N SER A 62 16.07 15.95 -7.36
CA SER A 62 15.05 14.92 -7.50
C SER A 62 15.70 13.59 -7.95
N LEU A 63 15.08 12.46 -7.63
CA LEU A 63 15.56 11.16 -8.04
C LEU A 63 15.80 11.08 -9.55
N TYR A 64 14.91 11.64 -10.35
CA TYR A 64 15.02 11.66 -11.82
C TYR A 64 16.24 12.45 -12.29
N THR A 65 16.46 13.63 -11.73
CA THR A 65 17.61 14.47 -12.07
C THR A 65 18.92 13.84 -11.63
N TYR A 66 18.91 13.17 -10.46
CA TYR A 66 20.08 12.45 -9.97
C TYR A 66 20.38 11.24 -10.88
N LEU A 67 19.39 10.44 -11.21
CA LEU A 67 19.53 9.29 -12.10
C LEU A 67 20.04 9.71 -13.49
N GLN A 68 19.54 10.84 -14.03
CA GLN A 68 20.00 11.38 -15.30
C GLN A 68 21.49 11.74 -15.27
N LYS A 69 21.97 12.29 -14.15
CA LYS A 69 23.39 12.63 -13.99
C LYS A 69 24.31 11.43 -13.90
N ILE A 70 23.88 10.35 -13.23
CA ILE A 70 24.76 9.18 -13.00
C ILE A 70 24.64 8.12 -14.08
N ALA A 71 23.45 7.92 -14.65
CA ALA A 71 23.17 6.82 -15.58
C ALA A 71 22.79 7.28 -17.00
N GLY A 72 22.63 8.59 -17.20
CA GLY A 72 22.30 9.18 -18.50
C GLY A 72 20.82 9.08 -18.89
N ASP A 73 20.48 9.73 -20.03
CA ASP A 73 19.09 9.91 -20.47
C ASP A 73 18.37 8.59 -20.83
N SER A 74 19.10 7.63 -21.39
CA SER A 74 18.50 6.37 -21.83
C SER A 74 18.03 5.53 -20.63
N MET A 75 18.85 5.46 -19.57
CA MET A 75 18.50 4.72 -18.36
C MET A 75 17.37 5.43 -17.60
N THR A 76 17.39 6.76 -17.55
CA THR A 76 16.32 7.55 -16.94
C THR A 76 14.98 7.34 -17.66
N ARG A 77 14.98 7.28 -19.00
CA ARG A 77 13.76 6.97 -19.75
C ARG A 77 13.24 5.57 -19.47
N LEU A 78 14.13 4.58 -19.43
CA LEU A 78 13.75 3.20 -19.10
C LEU A 78 13.13 3.13 -17.69
N TYR A 79 13.77 3.75 -16.71
CA TYR A 79 13.27 3.83 -15.34
C TYR A 79 11.90 4.51 -15.27
N ASN A 80 11.72 5.63 -15.97
CA ASN A 80 10.44 6.34 -15.99
C ASN A 80 9.32 5.49 -16.61
N TRP A 81 9.59 4.78 -17.70
CA TRP A 81 8.61 3.88 -18.32
C TRP A 81 8.25 2.72 -17.39
N ALA A 82 9.23 2.12 -16.74
CA ALA A 82 8.99 1.07 -15.76
C ALA A 82 8.09 1.58 -14.62
N ASN A 83 8.40 2.76 -14.05
CA ASN A 83 7.58 3.37 -13.01
C ASN A 83 6.15 3.68 -13.49
N VAL A 84 5.99 4.23 -14.70
CA VAL A 84 4.64 4.50 -15.25
C VAL A 84 3.81 3.23 -15.30
N ILE A 85 4.37 2.12 -15.76
CA ILE A 85 3.67 0.84 -15.82
C ILE A 85 3.31 0.35 -14.41
N ILE A 86 4.28 0.31 -13.50
CA ILE A 86 4.10 -0.18 -12.13
C ILE A 86 3.05 0.67 -11.40
N PHE A 87 3.20 1.99 -11.39
CA PHE A 87 2.26 2.86 -10.69
C PHE A 87 0.88 2.88 -11.32
N THR A 88 0.75 2.65 -12.63
CA THR A 88 -0.56 2.51 -13.27
C THR A 88 -1.28 1.25 -12.77
N VAL A 89 -0.58 0.13 -12.66
CA VAL A 89 -1.15 -1.13 -12.15
C VAL A 89 -1.54 -0.98 -10.67
N ILE A 90 -0.66 -0.42 -9.85
CA ILE A 90 -0.92 -0.19 -8.42
C ILE A 90 -2.12 0.76 -8.25
N SER A 91 -2.16 1.87 -8.98
CA SER A 91 -3.26 2.83 -8.90
C SER A 91 -4.59 2.21 -9.32
N ALA A 92 -4.59 1.38 -10.38
CA ALA A 92 -5.80 0.66 -10.80
C ALA A 92 -6.30 -0.30 -9.71
N ALA A 93 -5.40 -1.02 -9.05
CA ALA A 93 -5.73 -1.89 -7.92
C ALA A 93 -6.32 -1.09 -6.75
N MET A 94 -5.70 0.03 -6.37
CA MET A 94 -6.17 0.91 -5.29
C MET A 94 -7.55 1.51 -5.57
N ILE A 95 -7.79 1.97 -6.81
CA ILE A 95 -9.10 2.48 -7.23
C ILE A 95 -10.15 1.38 -7.13
N THR A 96 -9.83 0.16 -7.55
CA THR A 96 -10.74 -0.98 -7.48
C THR A 96 -11.08 -1.36 -6.04
N VAL A 97 -10.09 -1.37 -5.15
CA VAL A 97 -10.30 -1.60 -3.70
C VAL A 97 -11.21 -0.52 -3.10
N SER A 98 -10.95 0.76 -3.43
CA SER A 98 -11.78 1.88 -2.98
C SER A 98 -13.21 1.78 -3.50
N ALA A 99 -13.39 1.41 -4.77
CA ALA A 99 -14.70 1.16 -5.37
C ALA A 99 -15.43 -0.01 -4.69
N THR A 100 -14.70 -1.02 -4.21
CA THR A 100 -15.26 -2.13 -3.44
C THR A 100 -15.85 -1.64 -2.11
N ALA A 101 -15.24 -0.68 -1.45
CA ALA A 101 -15.82 -0.06 -0.24
C ALA A 101 -17.12 0.73 -0.57
N VAL A 102 -17.11 1.50 -1.64
CA VAL A 102 -18.28 2.29 -2.08
C VAL A 102 -19.45 1.39 -2.48
N ARG A 103 -19.20 0.24 -3.12
CA ARG A 103 -20.27 -0.68 -3.52
C ARG A 103 -21.08 -1.21 -2.34
N PHE A 104 -20.46 -1.40 -1.16
CA PHE A 104 -21.19 -1.83 0.04
C PHE A 104 -22.25 -0.81 0.45
N ALA A 105 -21.94 0.48 0.41
CA ALA A 105 -22.88 1.54 0.71
C ALA A 105 -24.03 1.63 -0.30
N LEU A 106 -23.79 1.21 -1.54
CA LEU A 106 -24.77 1.24 -2.63
C LEU A 106 -25.49 -0.11 -2.85
N ASN A 107 -25.21 -1.13 -2.03
CA ASN A 107 -25.74 -2.49 -2.19
C ASN A 107 -25.51 -3.09 -3.58
N ILE A 108 -24.37 -2.79 -4.20
CA ILE A 108 -24.01 -3.34 -5.51
C ILE A 108 -23.36 -4.71 -5.30
N PRO A 109 -23.72 -5.75 -6.09
CA PRO A 109 -23.17 -7.10 -5.98
C PRO A 109 -21.65 -7.12 -6.16
N ALA A 110 -21.01 -8.11 -5.51
CA ALA A 110 -19.56 -8.32 -5.62
C ALA A 110 -19.15 -8.67 -7.05
N GLN A 111 -18.01 -8.14 -7.47
CA GLN A 111 -17.33 -8.59 -8.67
C GLN A 111 -16.54 -9.85 -8.31
N LEU A 112 -17.00 -11.02 -8.77
CA LEU A 112 -16.37 -12.31 -8.45
C LEU A 112 -15.37 -12.77 -9.51
N ASN A 113 -15.49 -12.24 -10.72
CA ASN A 113 -14.65 -12.61 -11.83
C ASN A 113 -13.55 -11.55 -12.08
N TRP A 114 -12.43 -11.97 -12.65
CA TRP A 114 -11.33 -11.09 -13.05
C TRP A 114 -11.71 -10.09 -14.18
N TYR A 115 -12.79 -10.37 -14.92
CA TYR A 115 -13.34 -9.48 -15.93
C TYR A 115 -14.63 -8.82 -15.45
N PRO A 116 -14.95 -7.60 -15.90
CA PRO A 116 -16.09 -6.84 -15.41
C PRO A 116 -17.41 -7.49 -15.88
N THR A 117 -18.16 -8.07 -14.94
CA THR A 117 -19.48 -8.68 -15.20
C THR A 117 -20.63 -7.76 -14.80
N ASN A 118 -20.38 -6.84 -13.86
CA ASN A 118 -21.42 -5.95 -13.35
C ASN A 118 -21.17 -4.50 -13.83
N PRO A 119 -22.00 -3.95 -14.72
CA PRO A 119 -21.83 -2.60 -15.24
C PRO A 119 -21.93 -1.53 -14.14
N TRP A 120 -22.74 -1.73 -13.11
CA TRP A 120 -22.83 -0.80 -12.00
C TRP A 120 -21.53 -0.71 -11.19
N PHE A 121 -20.85 -1.84 -11.00
CA PHE A 121 -19.54 -1.83 -10.35
C PHE A 121 -18.49 -1.09 -11.21
N VAL A 122 -18.52 -1.29 -12.51
CA VAL A 122 -17.64 -0.55 -13.45
C VAL A 122 -17.88 0.96 -13.35
N LEU A 123 -19.14 1.39 -13.29
CA LEU A 123 -19.46 2.82 -13.11
C LEU A 123 -18.91 3.36 -11.80
N VAL A 124 -18.99 2.61 -10.70
CA VAL A 124 -18.41 3.01 -9.42
C VAL A 124 -16.89 3.13 -9.52
N VAL A 125 -16.21 2.16 -10.14
CA VAL A 125 -14.75 2.21 -10.36
C VAL A 125 -14.36 3.45 -11.17
N LEU A 126 -15.09 3.74 -12.24
CA LEU A 126 -14.85 4.93 -13.07
C LEU A 126 -15.09 6.22 -12.28
N ALA A 127 -16.18 6.30 -11.51
CA ALA A 127 -16.48 7.47 -10.69
C ALA A 127 -15.40 7.74 -9.64
N VAL A 128 -14.98 6.70 -8.91
CA VAL A 128 -13.89 6.79 -7.93
C VAL A 128 -12.59 7.20 -8.63
N GLY A 129 -12.25 6.57 -9.75
CA GLY A 129 -11.07 6.90 -10.54
C GLY A 129 -11.05 8.34 -11.00
N ILE A 130 -12.17 8.86 -11.51
CA ILE A 130 -12.29 10.27 -11.92
C ILE A 130 -12.08 11.20 -10.72
N ILE A 131 -12.66 10.92 -9.57
CA ILE A 131 -12.48 11.74 -8.37
C ILE A 131 -11.01 11.76 -7.95
N VAL A 132 -10.35 10.60 -7.92
CA VAL A 132 -8.93 10.49 -7.58
C VAL A 132 -8.06 11.29 -8.56
N VAL A 133 -8.31 11.15 -9.87
CA VAL A 133 -7.58 11.89 -10.90
C VAL A 133 -7.81 13.39 -10.77
N LEU A 134 -9.04 13.83 -10.55
CA LEU A 134 -9.34 15.26 -10.35
C LEU A 134 -8.59 15.82 -9.14
N VAL A 135 -8.60 15.13 -8.01
CA VAL A 135 -7.84 15.55 -6.82
C VAL A 135 -6.33 15.62 -7.13
N ALA A 136 -5.80 14.62 -7.83
CA ALA A 136 -4.39 14.59 -8.21
C ALA A 136 -4.01 15.74 -9.17
N MET A 137 -4.90 16.11 -10.09
CA MET A 137 -4.67 17.22 -11.04
C MET A 137 -4.51 18.58 -10.35
N TYR A 138 -5.14 18.79 -9.19
CA TYR A 138 -4.93 20.01 -8.39
C TYR A 138 -3.57 20.07 -7.69
N GLY A 139 -2.77 19.02 -7.86
CA GLY A 139 -1.38 18.95 -7.40
C GLY A 139 -1.22 18.59 -5.93
N PHE A 140 0.04 18.55 -5.52
CA PHE A 140 0.46 18.04 -4.20
C PHE A 140 -0.26 18.68 -3.01
N ASN A 141 -0.53 19.98 -3.06
CA ASN A 141 -1.18 20.69 -1.97
C ASN A 141 -2.64 20.22 -1.76
N ALA A 142 -3.36 19.90 -2.84
CA ALA A 142 -4.73 19.39 -2.75
C ALA A 142 -4.74 17.97 -2.20
N VAL A 143 -3.86 17.11 -2.70
CA VAL A 143 -3.68 15.74 -2.21
C VAL A 143 -3.32 15.74 -0.72
N SER A 144 -2.37 16.60 -0.30
CA SER A 144 -1.96 16.72 1.10
C SER A 144 -3.07 17.19 2.03
N ARG A 145 -3.92 18.13 1.58
CA ARG A 145 -5.08 18.57 2.36
C ARG A 145 -6.14 17.47 2.47
N PHE A 146 -6.44 16.81 1.37
CA PHE A 146 -7.38 15.70 1.34
C PHE A 146 -6.92 14.57 2.26
N SER A 147 -5.67 14.15 2.15
CA SER A 147 -5.08 13.14 3.01
C SER A 147 -5.11 13.54 4.50
N GLY A 148 -4.83 14.82 4.80
CA GLY A 148 -4.92 15.34 6.17
C GLY A 148 -6.33 15.29 6.77
N ILE A 149 -7.37 15.36 5.96
CA ILE A 149 -8.78 15.20 6.39
C ILE A 149 -9.11 13.71 6.59
N CYS A 150 -8.61 12.85 5.70
CA CYS A 150 -8.92 11.41 5.72
C CYS A 150 -8.11 10.65 6.79
N ALA A 151 -6.87 11.05 7.06
CA ALA A 151 -5.97 10.34 7.96
C ALA A 151 -6.56 10.04 9.36
N PRO A 152 -7.21 10.96 10.08
CA PRO A 152 -7.81 10.66 11.37
C PRO A 152 -8.85 9.54 11.31
N TRP A 153 -9.66 9.51 10.25
CA TRP A 153 -10.69 8.49 10.05
C TRP A 153 -10.09 7.12 9.74
N LEU A 154 -9.00 7.09 8.97
CA LEU A 154 -8.25 5.88 8.71
C LEU A 154 -7.66 5.30 9.99
N PHE A 155 -7.08 6.15 10.87
CA PHE A 155 -6.61 5.72 12.19
C PHE A 155 -7.73 5.12 13.05
N VAL A 156 -8.89 5.76 13.10
CA VAL A 156 -10.04 5.25 13.85
C VAL A 156 -10.47 3.88 13.31
N MET A 157 -10.57 3.73 12.00
CA MET A 157 -10.90 2.45 11.37
C MET A 157 -9.83 1.38 11.65
N PHE A 158 -8.55 1.76 11.58
CA PHE A 158 -7.43 0.86 11.81
C PHE A 158 -7.40 0.33 13.25
N ILE A 159 -7.74 1.16 14.21
CA ILE A 159 -7.80 0.76 15.62
C ILE A 159 -9.09 0.00 15.92
N SER A 160 -10.23 0.43 15.40
CA SER A 160 -11.53 -0.19 15.68
C SER A 160 -11.64 -1.61 15.14
N GLY A 161 -11.06 -1.91 13.97
CA GLY A 161 -11.07 -3.25 13.40
C GLY A 161 -10.46 -4.30 14.32
N PRO A 162 -9.18 -4.19 14.71
CA PRO A 162 -8.56 -5.09 15.67
C PRO A 162 -9.28 -5.16 17.03
N LEU A 163 -9.80 -4.04 17.55
CA LEU A 163 -10.52 -4.04 18.82
C LEU A 163 -11.81 -4.87 18.77
N VAL A 164 -12.57 -4.76 17.69
CA VAL A 164 -13.80 -5.53 17.50
C VAL A 164 -13.50 -7.02 17.30
N LEU A 165 -12.43 -7.34 16.59
CA LEU A 165 -12.02 -8.72 16.30
C LEU A 165 -11.11 -9.32 17.38
N MET A 166 -10.76 -8.57 18.43
CA MET A 166 -9.83 -9.01 19.47
C MET A 166 -10.20 -10.34 20.13
N PRO A 167 -11.48 -10.62 20.46
CA PRO A 167 -11.85 -11.91 21.03
C PRO A 167 -11.61 -13.09 20.08
N GLU A 168 -11.89 -12.92 18.79
CA GLU A 168 -11.66 -13.93 17.77
C GLU A 168 -10.18 -14.12 17.50
N LEU A 169 -9.43 -13.02 17.45
CA LEU A 169 -7.98 -13.02 17.27
C LEU A 169 -7.28 -13.73 18.43
N ALA A 170 -7.68 -13.47 19.68
CA ALA A 170 -7.12 -14.14 20.84
C ALA A 170 -7.32 -15.66 20.78
N ASN A 171 -8.50 -16.11 20.38
CA ASN A 171 -8.79 -17.54 20.21
C ASN A 171 -7.98 -18.17 19.06
N ALA A 172 -7.83 -17.45 17.96
CA ALA A 172 -7.03 -17.90 16.81
C ALA A 172 -5.54 -18.00 17.14
N VAL A 173 -4.99 -17.04 17.89
CA VAL A 173 -3.58 -17.05 18.32
C VAL A 173 -3.29 -18.17 19.30
N ILE A 174 -4.19 -18.44 20.26
CA ILE A 174 -4.03 -19.52 21.25
C ILE A 174 -4.13 -20.89 20.57
N GLY A 175 -4.93 -21.00 19.50
CA GLY A 175 -5.11 -22.27 18.76
C GLY A 175 -4.04 -22.57 17.71
N GLN A 176 -3.21 -21.61 17.33
CA GLN A 176 -2.15 -21.82 16.35
C GLN A 176 -0.87 -22.37 17.00
N THR A 177 -0.44 -23.53 16.54
CA THR A 177 0.93 -24.00 16.80
C THR A 177 1.88 -23.12 15.98
N VAL A 178 2.56 -22.21 16.65
CA VAL A 178 3.47 -21.26 16.03
C VAL A 178 4.78 -21.96 15.68
N VAL A 179 4.78 -22.71 14.59
CA VAL A 179 6.00 -23.25 14.00
C VAL A 179 6.05 -22.78 12.56
N ALA A 180 6.65 -21.61 12.38
CA ALA A 180 7.00 -21.16 11.05
C ALA A 180 8.12 -22.05 10.50
N SER A 181 7.92 -22.69 9.37
CA SER A 181 9.02 -23.34 8.67
C SER A 181 9.97 -22.26 8.14
N TRP A 182 11.26 -22.57 8.05
CA TRP A 182 12.24 -21.64 7.50
C TRP A 182 11.91 -21.24 6.06
N GLY A 183 11.37 -22.16 5.28
CA GLY A 183 10.91 -21.89 3.91
C GLY A 183 9.78 -20.88 3.84
N ASP A 184 8.76 -21.03 4.69
CA ASP A 184 7.63 -20.11 4.76
C ASP A 184 8.07 -18.73 5.22
N PHE A 185 8.93 -18.66 6.24
CA PHE A 185 9.52 -17.42 6.72
C PHE A 185 10.27 -16.68 5.61
N MET A 186 11.12 -17.35 4.84
CA MET A 186 11.86 -16.72 3.76
C MET A 186 10.95 -16.24 2.64
N HIS A 187 9.92 -17.00 2.30
CA HIS A 187 8.95 -16.60 1.28
C HIS A 187 8.15 -15.36 1.71
N ILE A 188 7.59 -15.39 2.90
CA ILE A 188 6.81 -14.27 3.44
C ILE A 188 7.71 -13.05 3.71
N GLY A 189 8.91 -13.27 4.23
CA GLY A 189 9.88 -12.22 4.44
C GLY A 189 10.27 -11.51 3.15
N SER A 190 10.42 -12.23 2.05
CA SER A 190 10.71 -11.61 0.75
C SER A 190 9.57 -10.73 0.24
N VAL A 191 8.33 -11.17 0.40
CA VAL A 191 7.15 -10.37 0.05
C VAL A 191 7.03 -9.15 0.95
N SER A 192 7.25 -9.32 2.26
CA SER A 192 7.18 -8.20 3.22
C SER A 192 8.29 -7.18 3.01
N VAL A 193 9.48 -7.60 2.60
CA VAL A 193 10.57 -6.69 2.23
C VAL A 193 10.16 -5.83 1.04
N TRP A 194 9.53 -6.43 0.03
CA TRP A 194 9.04 -5.68 -1.12
C TRP A 194 7.99 -4.63 -0.74
N THR A 195 7.04 -5.01 0.08
CA THR A 195 5.97 -4.09 0.54
C THR A 195 6.44 -3.07 1.57
N GLY A 196 7.56 -3.30 2.23
CA GLY A 196 8.16 -2.37 3.18
C GLY A 196 9.13 -1.37 2.54
N LEU A 197 9.43 -1.51 1.25
CA LEU A 197 10.31 -0.60 0.50
C LEU A 197 9.52 0.47 -0.30
N ASP A 198 8.20 0.37 -0.34
CA ASP A 198 7.31 1.36 -0.95
C ASP A 198 7.06 2.52 0.04
#